data_6979961a39e069a561172a1914f2e544
#
_entry.id   6979961a39e069a561172a1914f2e544
#
_cell.length_a   1.000
_cell.length_b   1.000
_cell.length_c   1.000
_cell.angle_alpha   90.00
_cell.angle_beta   90.00
_cell.angle_gamma   90.00
#
_symmetry.space_group_name_H-M   'P 1'
#
loop_
_entity.id
_entity.type
_entity.pdbx_description
1 polymer ?
#
loop_
_entity_poly.entity_id
_entity_poly.type
_entity_poly.pdbx_seq_one_letter_code
_entity_poly.pdbx_strand_id
1 'polypeptide(L)'
;MNLRSRMAAGCLAAVLLLAAPAAAEREVRIGQPAPDFEITLIDRSKVSLADLRGQVVVLNFWATWCGPCREELPLLDAYFEQQKRFGLKVFAVQTEDAVPLYKMRALFAKLHITPARAIKGPYETLGGLPTNYVIDRAGRVRYAKAGAFDLDELNAVLVPLLKEPAG
;
A
#
# COMPACT_ATOMS: atom_id res chain seq x y z
N MET A 1 -1.24 -47.48 66.53
CA MET A 1 -1.25 -47.98 65.13
C MET A 1 -1.41 -46.77 64.26
N ASN A 2 -0.34 -46.38 63.54
CA ASN A 2 -0.19 -45.08 62.87
C ASN A 2 -0.71 -45.09 61.46
N LEU A 3 -1.73 -44.31 61.16
CA LEU A 3 -2.21 -44.10 59.82
C LEU A 3 -1.64 -42.80 59.26
N ARG A 4 -0.63 -42.93 58.35
CA ARG A 4 -0.01 -41.80 57.69
C ARG A 4 -0.86 -41.37 56.50
N SER A 5 -1.46 -40.20 56.62
CA SER A 5 -2.13 -39.51 55.51
C SER A 5 -1.09 -38.92 54.55
N ARG A 6 -1.06 -39.36 53.29
CA ARG A 6 -0.24 -38.78 52.22
C ARG A 6 -1.07 -37.75 51.48
N MET A 7 -0.80 -36.47 51.72
CA MET A 7 -1.34 -35.36 50.93
C MET A 7 -0.56 -35.31 49.61
N ALA A 8 -1.26 -35.58 48.49
CA ALA A 8 -0.76 -35.35 47.16
C ALA A 8 -1.02 -33.89 46.75
N ALA A 9 0.06 -33.11 46.64
CA ALA A 9 0.01 -31.76 46.13
C ALA A 9 -0.08 -31.80 44.61
N GLY A 10 -1.28 -31.49 44.06
CA GLY A 10 -1.48 -31.33 42.64
C GLY A 10 -1.02 -29.94 42.18
N CYS A 11 0.09 -29.86 41.45
CA CYS A 11 0.47 -28.63 40.75
C CYS A 11 -0.44 -28.44 39.52
N LEU A 12 -1.39 -27.50 39.62
CA LEU A 12 -2.08 -26.99 38.44
C LEU A 12 -1.11 -26.03 37.72
N ALA A 13 -0.55 -26.49 36.60
CA ALA A 13 0.16 -25.61 35.68
C ALA A 13 -0.89 -24.79 34.86
N ALA A 14 -1.04 -23.53 35.20
CA ALA A 14 -1.84 -22.60 34.41
C ALA A 14 -1.09 -22.28 33.10
N VAL A 15 -1.57 -22.85 32.01
CA VAL A 15 -1.11 -22.50 30.66
C VAL A 15 -1.74 -21.14 30.30
N LEU A 16 -0.96 -20.05 30.43
CA LEU A 16 -1.33 -18.76 29.88
C LEU A 16 -1.26 -18.86 28.34
N LEU A 17 -2.39 -19.03 27.70
CA LEU A 17 -2.50 -18.77 26.25
C LEU A 17 -2.34 -17.27 26.04
N LEU A 18 -1.16 -16.87 25.60
CA LEU A 18 -0.92 -15.55 25.01
C LEU A 18 -1.70 -15.49 23.68
N ALA A 19 -2.93 -15.00 23.72
CA ALA A 19 -3.66 -14.62 22.54
C ALA A 19 -2.89 -13.50 21.85
N ALA A 20 -2.26 -13.79 20.71
CA ALA A 20 -1.73 -12.76 19.84
C ALA A 20 -2.87 -11.79 19.50
N PRO A 21 -2.67 -10.47 19.62
CA PRO A 21 -3.72 -9.53 19.24
C PRO A 21 -4.05 -9.77 17.77
N ALA A 22 -5.31 -10.08 17.49
CA ALA A 22 -5.82 -10.09 16.13
C ALA A 22 -5.41 -8.76 15.51
N ALA A 23 -4.71 -8.81 14.36
CA ALA A 23 -4.34 -7.61 13.62
C ALA A 23 -5.63 -6.93 13.18
N ALA A 24 -6.13 -6.03 14.01
CA ALA A 24 -7.20 -5.13 13.62
C ALA A 24 -6.71 -4.41 12.36
N GLU A 25 -7.47 -4.45 11.28
CA GLU A 25 -7.17 -3.69 10.08
C GLU A 25 -6.98 -2.23 10.49
N ARG A 26 -5.72 -1.80 10.47
CA ARG A 26 -5.38 -0.45 10.89
C ARG A 26 -5.85 0.49 9.81
N GLU A 27 -6.66 1.46 10.18
CA GLU A 27 -7.06 2.55 9.28
C GLU A 27 -5.82 3.28 8.73
N VAL A 28 -5.88 3.67 7.46
CA VAL A 28 -4.81 4.44 6.81
C VAL A 28 -4.79 5.85 7.38
N ARG A 29 -3.72 6.23 8.09
CA ARG A 29 -3.56 7.57 8.69
C ARG A 29 -2.19 8.15 8.39
N ILE A 30 -2.15 9.41 7.97
CA ILE A 30 -0.90 10.12 7.70
C ILE A 30 -0.02 10.16 8.96
N GLY A 31 1.28 9.90 8.80
CA GLY A 31 2.28 9.85 9.86
C GLY A 31 2.35 8.52 10.63
N GLN A 32 1.39 7.60 10.42
CA GLN A 32 1.36 6.30 11.06
C GLN A 32 2.00 5.20 10.17
N PRO A 33 2.41 4.07 10.75
CA PRO A 33 2.78 2.90 9.96
C PRO A 33 1.65 2.55 8.98
N ALA A 34 2.01 2.37 7.72
CA ALA A 34 1.09 1.96 6.68
C ALA A 34 0.53 0.57 7.00
N PRO A 35 -0.79 0.39 6.96
CA PRO A 35 -1.39 -0.94 7.04
C PRO A 35 -0.87 -1.86 5.94
N ASP A 36 -0.79 -3.14 6.23
CA ASP A 36 -0.38 -4.13 5.24
C ASP A 36 -1.34 -4.17 4.06
N PHE A 37 -0.79 -4.40 2.88
CA PHE A 37 -1.55 -4.63 1.65
C PHE A 37 -0.89 -5.71 0.78
N GLU A 38 -1.68 -6.24 -0.13
CA GLU A 38 -1.24 -7.10 -1.22
C GLU A 38 -1.85 -6.57 -2.53
N ILE A 39 -1.00 -6.12 -3.44
CA ILE A 39 -1.38 -5.69 -4.79
C ILE A 39 -1.34 -6.89 -5.72
N THR A 40 -2.39 -7.11 -6.50
CA THR A 40 -2.40 -8.06 -7.61
C THR A 40 -2.15 -7.32 -8.91
N LEU A 41 -1.05 -7.63 -9.58
CA LEU A 41 -0.68 -7.04 -10.87
C LEU A 41 -1.50 -7.63 -12.04
N ILE A 42 -1.32 -7.09 -13.24
CA ILE A 42 -2.04 -7.57 -14.44
C ILE A 42 -1.66 -9.00 -14.81
N ASP A 43 -0.39 -9.37 -14.63
CA ASP A 43 0.13 -10.72 -14.85
C ASP A 43 -0.23 -11.73 -13.74
N ARG A 44 -1.02 -11.27 -12.75
CA ARG A 44 -1.45 -12.01 -11.55
C ARG A 44 -0.35 -12.22 -10.50
N SER A 45 0.84 -11.72 -10.70
CA SER A 45 1.84 -11.67 -9.64
C SER A 45 1.37 -10.76 -8.51
N LYS A 46 1.96 -10.94 -7.33
CA LYS A 46 1.58 -10.23 -6.12
C LYS A 46 2.75 -9.45 -5.56
N VAL A 47 2.46 -8.27 -5.05
CA VAL A 47 3.43 -7.41 -4.37
C VAL A 47 2.83 -6.98 -3.04
N SER A 48 3.53 -7.24 -1.96
CA SER A 48 3.14 -6.83 -0.61
C SER A 48 3.85 -5.55 -0.18
N LEU A 49 3.34 -4.89 0.87
CA LEU A 49 4.05 -3.77 1.50
C LEU A 49 5.45 -4.18 1.99
N ALA A 50 5.62 -5.42 2.45
CA ALA A 50 6.90 -5.94 2.92
C ALA A 50 7.97 -5.97 1.80
N ASP A 51 7.56 -6.29 0.57
CA ASP A 51 8.46 -6.34 -0.61
C ASP A 51 8.93 -4.94 -1.04
N LEU A 52 8.29 -3.89 -0.54
CA LEU A 52 8.52 -2.49 -0.93
C LEU A 52 9.30 -1.69 0.13
N ARG A 53 9.82 -2.35 1.17
CA ARG A 53 10.65 -1.68 2.19
C ARG A 53 11.88 -1.03 1.56
N GLY A 54 12.25 0.15 2.07
CA GLY A 54 13.33 0.96 1.52
C GLY A 54 12.97 1.75 0.25
N GLN A 55 11.73 1.63 -0.24
CA GLN A 55 11.23 2.33 -1.42
C GLN A 55 10.16 3.37 -1.04
N VAL A 56 10.06 4.43 -1.84
CA VAL A 56 8.92 5.37 -1.79
C VAL A 56 7.84 4.84 -2.72
N VAL A 57 6.65 4.63 -2.19
CA VAL A 57 5.55 3.98 -2.90
C VAL A 57 4.40 4.94 -3.11
N VAL A 58 3.92 5.06 -4.34
CA VAL A 58 2.68 5.74 -4.70
C VAL A 58 1.64 4.69 -5.08
N LEU A 59 0.49 4.72 -4.41
CA LEU A 59 -0.71 3.99 -4.81
C LEU A 59 -1.68 4.99 -5.41
N ASN A 60 -1.92 4.90 -6.71
CA ASN A 60 -2.86 5.75 -7.44
C ASN A 60 -4.10 4.95 -7.82
N PHE A 61 -5.24 5.30 -7.24
CA PHE A 61 -6.54 4.71 -7.58
C PHE A 61 -7.18 5.50 -8.72
N TRP A 62 -7.57 4.81 -9.78
CA TRP A 62 -8.03 5.45 -10.99
C TRP A 62 -9.07 4.62 -11.75
N ALA A 63 -9.75 5.24 -12.72
CA ALA A 63 -10.66 4.58 -13.64
C ALA A 63 -10.59 5.22 -15.04
N THR A 64 -10.98 4.46 -16.06
CA THR A 64 -10.92 4.93 -17.46
C THR A 64 -11.87 6.07 -17.78
N TRP A 65 -13.00 6.15 -17.09
CA TRP A 65 -14.00 7.21 -17.23
C TRP A 65 -13.63 8.50 -16.47
N CYS A 66 -12.63 8.44 -15.59
CA CYS A 66 -12.19 9.56 -14.79
C CYS A 66 -11.31 10.51 -15.63
N GLY A 67 -11.84 11.69 -15.95
CA GLY A 67 -11.13 12.72 -16.72
C GLY A 67 -9.80 13.13 -16.07
N PRO A 68 -9.81 13.61 -14.79
CA PRO A 68 -8.58 13.99 -14.08
C PRO A 68 -7.54 12.86 -13.96
N CYS A 69 -7.99 11.60 -13.84
CA CYS A 69 -7.07 10.46 -13.81
C CYS A 69 -6.28 10.30 -15.12
N ARG A 70 -6.93 10.56 -16.26
CA ARG A 70 -6.29 10.47 -17.57
C ARG A 70 -5.24 11.56 -17.81
N GLU A 71 -5.37 12.69 -17.14
CA GLU A 71 -4.38 13.76 -17.14
C GLU A 71 -3.22 13.47 -16.17
N GLU A 72 -3.53 12.88 -15.01
CA GLU A 72 -2.53 12.55 -14.00
C GLU A 72 -1.62 11.38 -14.38
N LEU A 73 -2.17 10.31 -14.99
CA LEU A 73 -1.39 9.11 -15.30
C LEU A 73 -0.13 9.38 -16.14
N PRO A 74 -0.17 10.19 -17.23
CA PRO A 74 1.03 10.56 -17.96
C PRO A 74 2.03 11.37 -17.14
N LEU A 75 1.57 12.23 -16.24
CA LEU A 75 2.42 12.98 -15.33
C LEU A 75 3.14 12.07 -14.33
N LEU A 76 2.39 11.15 -13.71
CA LEU A 76 2.96 10.13 -12.81
C LEU A 76 3.97 9.23 -13.52
N ASP A 77 3.69 8.85 -14.77
CA ASP A 77 4.58 8.02 -15.58
C ASP A 77 5.88 8.74 -15.90
N ALA A 78 5.82 9.98 -16.38
CA ALA A 78 7.00 10.79 -16.66
C ALA A 78 7.82 11.04 -15.38
N TYR A 79 7.15 11.30 -14.25
CA TYR A 79 7.79 11.48 -12.96
C TYR A 79 8.48 10.20 -12.49
N PHE A 80 7.80 9.06 -12.61
CA PHE A 80 8.36 7.74 -12.29
C PHE A 80 9.62 7.46 -13.10
N GLU A 81 9.60 7.67 -14.42
CA GLU A 81 10.76 7.43 -15.28
C GLU A 81 12.01 8.20 -14.84
N GLN A 82 11.84 9.43 -14.38
CA GLN A 82 12.93 10.25 -13.87
C GLN A 82 13.41 9.82 -12.48
N GLN A 83 12.51 9.34 -11.63
CA GLN A 83 12.76 9.12 -10.19
C GLN A 83 12.93 7.64 -9.81
N LYS A 84 12.62 6.67 -10.68
CA LYS A 84 12.70 5.23 -10.38
C LYS A 84 14.07 4.77 -9.88
N ARG A 85 15.14 5.39 -10.38
CA ARG A 85 16.52 5.11 -9.95
C ARG A 85 16.77 5.51 -8.48
N PHE A 86 15.95 6.38 -7.91
CA PHE A 86 16.00 6.78 -6.51
C PHE A 86 15.03 5.99 -5.64
N GLY A 87 14.51 4.85 -6.13
CA GLY A 87 13.65 3.95 -5.38
C GLY A 87 12.17 4.36 -5.34
N LEU A 88 11.70 5.16 -6.31
CA LEU A 88 10.26 5.40 -6.48
C LEU A 88 9.59 4.15 -7.09
N LYS A 89 8.44 3.79 -6.57
CA LYS A 89 7.49 2.83 -7.13
C LYS A 89 6.12 3.46 -7.26
N VAL A 90 5.47 3.28 -8.39
CA VAL A 90 4.12 3.79 -8.65
C VAL A 90 3.24 2.64 -9.13
N PHE A 91 2.13 2.43 -8.43
CA PHE A 91 1.13 1.43 -8.80
C PHE A 91 -0.16 2.14 -9.19
N ALA A 92 -0.58 1.97 -10.45
CA ALA A 92 -1.87 2.44 -10.94
C ALA A 92 -2.93 1.37 -10.67
N VAL A 93 -3.66 1.52 -9.56
CA VAL A 93 -4.67 0.56 -9.08
C VAL A 93 -6.00 0.88 -9.74
N GLN A 94 -6.46 -0.04 -10.59
CA GLN A 94 -7.76 0.11 -11.24
C GLN A 94 -8.91 -0.17 -10.26
N THR A 95 -9.94 0.69 -10.26
CA THR A 95 -11.16 0.43 -9.49
C THR A 95 -12.07 -0.59 -10.19
N GLU A 96 -12.97 -1.25 -9.43
CA GLU A 96 -13.86 -2.29 -9.96
C GLU A 96 -14.80 -1.79 -11.08
N ASP A 97 -15.17 -0.51 -11.05
CA ASP A 97 -16.07 0.11 -12.04
C ASP A 97 -15.39 0.47 -13.36
N ALA A 98 -14.10 0.19 -13.48
CA ALA A 98 -13.34 0.51 -14.68
C ALA A 98 -13.49 -0.54 -15.78
N VAL A 99 -13.15 -0.15 -17.01
CA VAL A 99 -13.13 -1.04 -18.17
C VAL A 99 -12.19 -2.24 -17.91
N PRO A 100 -12.56 -3.46 -18.35
CA PRO A 100 -11.72 -4.63 -18.17
C PRO A 100 -10.29 -4.44 -18.71
N LEU A 101 -9.30 -4.90 -17.95
CA LEU A 101 -7.87 -4.70 -18.23
C LEU A 101 -7.42 -5.10 -19.64
N TYR A 102 -8.04 -6.13 -20.24
CA TYR A 102 -7.66 -6.56 -21.59
C TYR A 102 -7.92 -5.49 -22.66
N LYS A 103 -8.92 -4.59 -22.42
CA LYS A 103 -9.23 -3.46 -23.31
C LYS A 103 -8.23 -2.32 -23.14
N MET A 104 -7.44 -2.34 -22.09
CA MET A 104 -6.49 -1.29 -21.73
C MET A 104 -5.04 -1.63 -22.05
N ARG A 105 -4.79 -2.78 -22.68
CA ARG A 105 -3.43 -3.21 -23.04
C ARG A 105 -2.65 -2.15 -23.82
N ALA A 106 -3.31 -1.45 -24.75
CA ALA A 106 -2.67 -0.41 -25.53
C ALA A 106 -2.27 0.83 -24.71
N LEU A 107 -3.02 1.15 -23.65
CA LEU A 107 -2.66 2.20 -22.69
C LEU A 107 -1.47 1.76 -21.85
N PHE A 108 -1.57 0.60 -21.22
CA PHE A 108 -0.50 0.10 -20.35
C PHE A 108 0.82 -0.21 -21.07
N ALA A 109 0.76 -0.56 -22.35
CA ALA A 109 1.97 -0.73 -23.15
C ALA A 109 2.76 0.58 -23.37
N LYS A 110 2.17 1.73 -23.07
CA LYS A 110 2.79 3.06 -23.18
C LYS A 110 3.24 3.63 -21.84
N LEU A 111 2.87 2.99 -20.74
CA LEU A 111 3.19 3.45 -19.39
C LEU A 111 4.30 2.57 -18.79
N HIS A 112 5.17 3.19 -18.02
CA HIS A 112 6.27 2.55 -17.26
C HIS A 112 5.89 2.29 -15.80
N ILE A 113 4.92 3.05 -15.26
CA ILE A 113 4.34 2.77 -13.95
C ILE A 113 3.65 1.41 -13.95
N THR A 114 3.57 0.79 -12.78
CA THR A 114 3.08 -0.59 -12.66
C THR A 114 1.54 -0.62 -12.59
N PRO A 115 0.85 -1.14 -13.61
CA PRO A 115 -0.61 -1.27 -13.55
C PRO A 115 -1.02 -2.44 -12.66
N ALA A 116 -1.98 -2.20 -11.77
CA ALA A 116 -2.52 -3.17 -10.83
C ALA A 116 -4.02 -3.34 -11.03
N ARG A 117 -4.49 -4.58 -10.95
CA ARG A 117 -5.92 -4.91 -11.10
C ARG A 117 -6.70 -4.87 -9.81
N ALA A 118 -6.03 -5.03 -8.67
CA ALA A 118 -6.66 -5.02 -7.36
C ALA A 118 -5.63 -4.77 -6.25
N ILE A 119 -6.11 -4.28 -5.13
CA ILE A 119 -5.36 -4.21 -3.87
C ILE A 119 -6.23 -4.82 -2.77
N LYS A 120 -5.61 -5.58 -1.88
CA LYS A 120 -6.19 -6.13 -0.68
C LYS A 120 -5.61 -5.42 0.53
N GLY A 121 -6.43 -4.94 1.43
CA GLY A 121 -6.05 -4.10 2.57
C GLY A 121 -7.00 -2.92 2.73
N PRO A 122 -6.80 -2.04 3.72
CA PRO A 122 -7.72 -0.95 4.04
C PRO A 122 -7.53 0.31 3.17
N TYR A 123 -7.02 0.14 1.95
CA TYR A 123 -6.82 1.24 1.00
C TYR A 123 -7.99 1.31 0.04
N GLU A 124 -8.65 2.45 0.01
CA GLU A 124 -9.86 2.69 -0.79
C GLU A 124 -9.85 4.08 -1.41
N THR A 125 -10.85 4.38 -2.21
CA THR A 125 -11.04 5.72 -2.74
C THR A 125 -11.55 6.67 -1.64
N LEU A 126 -10.88 7.79 -1.43
CA LEU A 126 -11.20 8.77 -0.38
C LEU A 126 -12.31 9.75 -0.83
N GLY A 127 -13.45 9.18 -1.27
CA GLY A 127 -14.62 9.97 -1.73
C GLY A 127 -14.52 10.47 -3.18
N GLY A 128 -13.50 10.07 -3.94
CA GLY A 128 -13.36 10.44 -5.36
C GLY A 128 -12.15 9.83 -6.04
N LEU A 129 -12.08 10.01 -7.37
CA LEU A 129 -10.96 9.60 -8.19
C LEU A 129 -10.34 10.82 -8.92
N PRO A 130 -9.02 10.84 -9.12
CA PRO A 130 -8.08 9.86 -8.57
C PRO A 130 -7.98 9.96 -7.05
N THR A 131 -7.54 8.90 -6.38
CA THR A 131 -7.11 8.93 -4.98
C THR A 131 -5.67 8.46 -4.91
N ASN A 132 -4.86 9.20 -4.17
CA ASN A 132 -3.44 8.94 -4.07
C ASN A 132 -3.00 8.72 -2.61
N TYR A 133 -2.18 7.68 -2.40
CA TYR A 133 -1.45 7.46 -1.17
C TYR A 133 0.04 7.47 -1.45
N VAL A 134 0.84 8.03 -0.53
CA VAL A 134 2.29 7.93 -0.59
C VAL A 134 2.80 7.32 0.71
N ILE A 135 3.66 6.33 0.59
CA ILE A 135 4.30 5.61 1.70
C ILE A 135 5.80 5.80 1.56
N ASP A 136 6.46 6.16 2.65
CA ASP A 136 7.91 6.37 2.67
C ASP A 136 8.71 5.06 2.81
N ARG A 137 10.03 5.17 2.78
CA ARG A 137 10.97 4.04 2.86
C ARG A 137 10.84 3.24 4.15
N ALA A 138 10.45 3.89 5.25
CA ALA A 138 10.21 3.26 6.55
C ALA A 138 8.82 2.57 6.62
N GLY A 139 8.00 2.70 5.55
CA GLY A 139 6.65 2.16 5.51
C GLY A 139 5.65 2.99 6.32
N ARG A 140 5.79 4.32 6.35
CA ARG A 140 4.82 5.23 6.96
C ARG A 140 4.02 5.94 5.88
N VAL A 141 2.74 6.13 6.13
CA VAL A 141 1.88 6.95 5.25
C VAL A 141 2.29 8.41 5.36
N ARG A 142 2.61 9.05 4.24
CA ARG A 142 3.03 10.45 4.16
C ARG A 142 2.00 11.34 3.44
N TYR A 143 1.14 10.72 2.65
CA TYR A 143 0.09 11.39 1.91
C TYR A 143 -1.11 10.46 1.73
N ALA A 144 -2.33 11.01 1.82
CA ALA A 144 -3.58 10.30 1.54
C ALA A 144 -4.65 11.34 1.17
N LYS A 145 -5.02 11.44 -0.11
CA LYS A 145 -5.97 12.47 -0.57
C LYS A 145 -6.64 12.06 -1.88
N ALA A 146 -7.91 12.43 -2.03
CA ALA A 146 -8.59 12.44 -3.32
C ALA A 146 -8.24 13.71 -4.10
N GLY A 147 -8.07 13.58 -5.41
CA GLY A 147 -7.66 14.62 -6.34
C GLY A 147 -6.38 14.27 -7.08
N ALA A 148 -6.27 14.79 -8.30
CA ALA A 148 -5.09 14.59 -9.13
C ALA A 148 -3.91 15.40 -8.59
N PHE A 149 -2.72 14.82 -8.64
CA PHE A 149 -1.48 15.55 -8.45
C PHE A 149 -1.23 16.50 -9.62
N ASP A 150 -0.72 17.66 -9.31
CA ASP A 150 0.06 18.46 -10.24
C ASP A 150 1.58 18.27 -9.98
N LEU A 151 2.42 18.88 -10.82
CA LEU A 151 3.88 18.72 -10.71
C LEU A 151 4.43 19.33 -9.41
N ASP A 152 3.87 20.45 -8.96
CA ASP A 152 4.35 21.13 -7.75
C ASP A 152 4.00 20.30 -6.51
N GLU A 153 2.79 19.74 -6.44
CA GLU A 153 2.38 18.85 -5.36
C GLU A 153 3.19 17.54 -5.36
N LEU A 154 3.46 16.94 -6.54
CA LEU A 154 4.37 15.79 -6.65
C LEU A 154 5.76 16.11 -6.12
N ASN A 155 6.33 17.24 -6.49
CA ASN A 155 7.64 17.67 -6.01
C ASN A 155 7.63 17.91 -4.49
N ALA A 156 6.62 18.60 -3.97
CA ALA A 156 6.50 18.89 -2.55
C ALA A 156 6.40 17.61 -1.69
N VAL A 157 5.70 16.59 -2.19
CA VAL A 157 5.50 15.33 -1.47
C VAL A 157 6.67 14.37 -1.67
N LEU A 158 7.11 14.13 -2.91
CA LEU A 158 8.03 13.05 -3.22
C LEU A 158 9.51 13.41 -3.09
N VAL A 159 9.91 14.65 -3.42
CA VAL A 159 11.34 15.04 -3.38
C VAL A 159 11.96 14.87 -1.99
N PRO A 160 11.33 15.30 -0.89
CA PRO A 160 11.87 15.07 0.45
C PRO A 160 12.05 13.56 0.75
N LEU A 161 11.05 12.74 0.40
CA LEU A 161 11.06 11.30 0.69
C LEU A 161 12.11 10.54 -0.13
N LEU A 162 12.32 10.94 -1.38
CA LEU A 162 13.32 10.34 -2.26
C LEU A 162 14.76 10.68 -1.86
N LYS A 163 14.95 11.78 -1.12
CA LYS A 163 16.25 12.17 -0.55
C LYS A 163 16.54 11.50 0.78
N GLU A 164 15.55 10.93 1.46
CA GLU A 164 15.78 10.17 2.68
C GLU A 164 16.66 8.95 2.38
N PRO A 165 17.62 8.59 3.27
CA PRO A 165 18.43 7.40 3.07
C PRO A 165 17.53 6.16 3.03
N ALA A 166 17.90 5.19 2.19
CA ALA A 166 17.32 3.86 2.25
C ALA A 166 17.78 3.25 3.58
N GLY A 167 16.85 3.03 4.51
CA GLY A 167 17.12 2.43 5.82
C GLY A 167 17.55 0.97 5.70
#